data_acbbb4281644ecc85ddd9b164df82f85
#
_entry.id   acbbb4281644ecc85ddd9b164df82f85
#
_cell.length_a   1.000
_cell.length_b   1.000
_cell.length_c   1.000
_cell.angle_alpha   90.00
_cell.angle_beta   90.00
_cell.angle_gamma   90.00
#
_symmetry.space_group_name_H-M   'P 1'
#
loop_
_entity.id
_entity.type
_entity.pdbx_description
1 polymer ?
#
loop_
_entity_poly.entity_id
_entity_poly.type
_entity_poly.pdbx_seq_one_letter_code
_entity_poly.pdbx_strand_id
1 'polypeptide(L)'
;VTSYYGRSFHGRRTASGEIYDKNELTCAHKSLPFQTLLKITNPKNGKSVVVRVNDRGPFKRGRQLDISYSAARELDMLAAGVLKLQVEIIFPEQVAKEPVASSEESNRS
;
A
#
# COMPACT_ATOMS: atom_id res chain seq x y z
N VAL A 1 4.69 -11.46 -4.56
CA VAL A 1 4.14 -11.90 -3.28
C VAL A 1 4.22 -10.75 -2.29
N THR A 2 3.18 -10.59 -1.49
CA THR A 2 3.06 -9.52 -0.51
C THR A 2 3.05 -10.11 0.89
N SER A 3 3.80 -9.49 1.79
CA SER A 3 3.78 -9.82 3.20
C SER A 3 3.45 -8.55 3.99
N TYR A 4 3.44 -8.65 5.32
CA TYR A 4 3.16 -7.48 6.15
C TYR A 4 4.18 -7.38 7.28
N TYR A 5 4.31 -6.17 7.83
CA TYR A 5 5.21 -5.91 8.94
C TYR A 5 4.74 -6.60 10.21
N GLY A 6 5.70 -7.18 10.94
CA GLY A 6 5.41 -7.67 12.27
C GLY A 6 5.18 -6.52 13.24
N ARG A 7 4.54 -6.85 14.38
CA ARG A 7 4.22 -5.84 15.40
C ARG A 7 5.45 -5.18 15.99
N SER A 8 6.59 -5.89 15.98
CA SER A 8 7.83 -5.37 16.56
C SER A 8 8.36 -4.16 15.83
N PHE A 9 7.89 -3.89 14.61
CA PHE A 9 8.33 -2.73 13.85
C PHE A 9 7.62 -1.44 14.26
N HIS A 10 6.55 -1.53 15.00
CA HIS A 10 5.81 -0.34 15.43
C HIS A 10 6.73 0.60 16.22
N GLY A 11 6.74 1.87 15.84
CA GLY A 11 7.56 2.89 16.47
C GLY A 11 8.95 3.03 15.88
N ARG A 12 9.32 2.19 14.91
CA ARG A 12 10.64 2.26 14.28
C ARG A 12 10.61 3.25 13.12
N ARG A 13 11.77 3.86 12.85
CA ARG A 13 11.88 4.82 11.75
C ARG A 13 11.96 4.09 10.41
N THR A 14 11.17 4.53 9.44
CA THR A 14 11.20 3.98 8.09
C THR A 14 12.22 4.72 7.25
N ALA A 15 12.44 4.21 6.02
CA ALA A 15 13.41 4.80 5.10
C ALA A 15 13.04 6.21 4.68
N SER A 16 11.76 6.57 4.70
CA SER A 16 11.31 7.93 4.39
C SER A 16 11.58 8.92 5.52
N GLY A 17 11.99 8.44 6.70
CA GLY A 17 12.14 9.25 7.88
C GLY A 17 10.92 9.28 8.78
N GLU A 18 9.81 8.74 8.33
CA GLU A 18 8.60 8.65 9.16
C GLU A 18 8.74 7.54 10.18
N ILE A 19 7.97 7.65 11.25
CA ILE A 19 7.89 6.56 12.23
C ILE A 19 6.81 5.59 11.76
N TYR A 20 7.14 4.30 11.72
CA TYR A 20 6.15 3.28 11.34
C TYR A 20 5.06 3.20 12.41
N ASP A 21 3.83 3.35 11.97
CA ASP A 21 2.64 3.20 12.80
C ASP A 21 1.83 2.04 12.26
N LYS A 22 1.72 0.98 13.05
CA LYS A 22 1.01 -0.24 12.62
C LYS A 22 -0.47 0.01 12.32
N ASN A 23 -1.02 1.12 12.81
CA ASN A 23 -2.42 1.46 12.62
C ASN A 23 -2.67 2.31 11.38
N GLU A 24 -1.62 2.71 10.68
CA GLU A 24 -1.74 3.47 9.43
C GLU A 24 -1.66 2.56 8.22
N LEU A 25 -2.18 3.05 7.10
CA LEU A 25 -2.19 2.27 5.85
C LEU A 25 -0.98 2.65 5.02
N THR A 26 0.13 1.96 5.24
CA THR A 26 1.41 2.24 4.58
C THR A 26 2.06 0.95 4.10
N CYS A 27 3.14 1.09 3.33
CA CYS A 27 3.86 -0.07 2.81
C CYS A 27 5.31 0.26 2.52
N ALA A 28 6.10 -0.80 2.36
CA ALA A 28 7.47 -0.73 1.86
C ALA A 28 7.51 -1.26 0.43
N HIS A 29 8.19 -0.54 -0.45
CA HIS A 29 8.42 -0.94 -1.84
C HIS A 29 9.88 -0.65 -2.18
N LYS A 30 10.45 -1.48 -3.05
CA LYS A 30 11.89 -1.39 -3.34
C LYS A 30 12.28 -0.11 -4.05
N SER A 31 11.44 0.44 -4.91
CA SER A 31 11.84 1.53 -5.79
C SER A 31 10.82 2.64 -6.00
N LEU A 32 9.54 2.41 -5.75
CA LEU A 32 8.55 3.46 -6.00
C LEU A 32 8.80 4.68 -5.11
N PRO A 33 8.58 5.89 -5.62
CA PRO A 33 8.78 7.10 -4.82
C PRO A 33 7.94 7.07 -3.54
N PHE A 34 8.48 7.65 -2.48
CA PHE A 34 7.70 7.83 -1.26
C PHE A 34 6.47 8.68 -1.58
N GLN A 35 5.37 8.42 -0.89
CA GLN A 35 4.06 9.03 -1.06
C GLN A 35 3.27 8.47 -2.24
N THR A 36 3.82 7.52 -2.99
CA THR A 36 3.06 6.80 -4.02
C THR A 36 1.94 6.02 -3.36
N LEU A 37 0.75 6.07 -3.94
CA LEU A 37 -0.40 5.33 -3.44
C LEU A 37 -0.59 4.07 -4.26
N LEU A 38 -0.86 2.97 -3.57
CA LEU A 38 -1.10 1.68 -4.19
C LEU A 38 -2.44 1.13 -3.72
N LYS A 39 -3.24 0.64 -4.64
CA LYS A 39 -4.45 -0.10 -4.30
C LYS A 39 -4.10 -1.58 -4.28
N ILE A 40 -4.30 -2.21 -3.15
CA ILE A 40 -4.00 -3.62 -2.95
C ILE A 40 -5.31 -4.37 -2.84
N THR A 41 -5.48 -5.43 -3.62
CA THR A 41 -6.71 -6.23 -3.61
C THR A 41 -6.37 -7.69 -3.32
N ASN A 42 -7.11 -8.27 -2.40
CA ASN A 42 -7.03 -9.69 -2.12
C ASN A 42 -8.04 -10.41 -3.00
N PRO A 43 -7.60 -11.13 -4.05
CA PRO A 43 -8.54 -11.73 -4.99
C PRO A 43 -9.38 -12.85 -4.40
N LYS A 44 -8.96 -13.40 -3.27
CA LYS A 44 -9.71 -14.49 -2.64
C LYS A 44 -10.99 -14.02 -2.00
N ASN A 45 -11.02 -12.79 -1.49
CA ASN A 45 -12.22 -12.29 -0.80
C ASN A 45 -12.73 -10.97 -1.37
N GLY A 46 -12.04 -10.41 -2.36
CA GLY A 46 -12.44 -9.15 -3.00
C GLY A 46 -12.18 -7.90 -2.19
N LYS A 47 -11.57 -8.02 -1.02
CA LYS A 47 -11.27 -6.85 -0.19
C LYS A 47 -10.10 -6.07 -0.75
N SER A 48 -10.12 -4.76 -0.62
CA SER A 48 -9.05 -3.91 -1.09
C SER A 48 -8.76 -2.80 -0.09
N VAL A 49 -7.57 -2.22 -0.22
CA VAL A 49 -7.11 -1.13 0.64
C VAL A 49 -6.13 -0.28 -0.14
N VAL A 50 -6.08 1.01 0.15
CA VAL A 50 -5.09 1.92 -0.44
C VAL A 50 -4.02 2.19 0.60
N VAL A 51 -2.76 2.00 0.21
CA VAL A 51 -1.61 2.20 1.09
C VAL A 51 -0.65 3.21 0.47
N ARG A 52 0.14 3.85 1.31
CA ARG A 52 1.11 4.86 0.91
C ARG A 52 2.52 4.32 1.10
N VAL A 53 3.37 4.46 0.08
CA VAL A 53 4.76 4.03 0.18
C VAL A 53 5.53 4.98 1.08
N ASN A 54 6.09 4.47 2.16
CA ASN A 54 6.90 5.26 3.08
C ASN A 54 8.17 4.54 3.54
N ASP A 55 8.47 3.39 2.96
CA ASP A 55 9.64 2.62 3.37
C ASP A 55 10.24 1.88 2.18
N ARG A 56 11.43 1.33 2.36
CA ARG A 56 12.13 0.54 1.35
C ARG A 56 12.21 -0.91 1.79
N GLY A 57 12.11 -1.80 0.81
CA GLY A 57 12.07 -3.23 1.00
C GLY A 57 10.84 -3.80 0.35
N PRO A 58 10.50 -5.05 0.57
CA PRO A 58 11.27 -6.05 1.30
C PRO A 58 12.50 -6.49 0.53
N PHE A 59 13.49 -7.00 1.25
CA PHE A 59 14.75 -7.43 0.61
C PHE A 59 14.87 -8.94 0.50
N LYS A 60 13.82 -9.65 0.85
CA LYS A 60 13.78 -11.10 0.68
C LYS A 60 13.37 -11.45 -0.74
N ARG A 61 13.99 -12.51 -1.27
CA ARG A 61 13.70 -12.96 -2.63
C ARG A 61 12.23 -13.33 -2.77
N GLY A 62 11.63 -12.93 -3.88
CA GLY A 62 10.24 -13.27 -4.21
C GLY A 62 9.21 -12.38 -3.57
N ARG A 63 9.61 -11.47 -2.69
CA ARG A 63 8.68 -10.53 -2.07
C ARG A 63 8.84 -9.15 -2.70
N GLN A 64 7.74 -8.58 -3.15
CA GLN A 64 7.73 -7.27 -3.79
C GLN A 64 7.23 -6.18 -2.88
N LEU A 65 6.49 -6.52 -1.83
CA LEU A 65 5.77 -5.53 -1.05
C LEU A 65 5.59 -6.02 0.37
N ASP A 66 5.79 -5.12 1.33
CA ASP A 66 5.42 -5.34 2.74
C ASP A 66 4.42 -4.26 3.12
N ILE A 67 3.21 -4.66 3.50
CA ILE A 67 2.18 -3.71 3.89
C ILE A 67 2.09 -3.62 5.41
N SER A 68 1.49 -2.53 5.90
CA SER A 68 1.36 -2.32 7.34
C SER A 68 0.43 -3.36 7.95
N TYR A 69 0.52 -3.50 9.27
CA TYR A 69 -0.35 -4.41 10.00
C TYR A 69 -1.83 -4.09 9.79
N SER A 70 -2.18 -2.80 9.84
CA SER A 70 -3.56 -2.38 9.63
C SER A 70 -4.04 -2.73 8.22
N ALA A 71 -3.20 -2.53 7.20
CA ALA A 71 -3.55 -2.89 5.82
C ALA A 71 -3.79 -4.39 5.70
N ALA A 72 -2.92 -5.21 6.31
CA ALA A 72 -3.07 -6.65 6.25
C ALA A 72 -4.36 -7.10 6.92
N ARG A 73 -4.73 -6.44 8.00
CA ARG A 73 -5.98 -6.74 8.70
C ARG A 73 -7.18 -6.41 7.84
N GLU A 74 -7.13 -5.27 7.13
CA GLU A 74 -8.22 -4.88 6.22
C GLU A 74 -8.39 -5.86 5.08
N LEU A 75 -7.31 -6.50 4.64
CA LEU A 75 -7.34 -7.48 3.56
C LEU A 75 -7.61 -8.90 4.07
N ASP A 76 -7.73 -9.05 5.38
CA ASP A 76 -8.01 -10.34 6.01
C ASP A 76 -6.92 -11.37 5.69
N MET A 77 -5.66 -10.96 5.80
CA MET A 77 -4.53 -11.82 5.46
C MET A 77 -3.59 -12.10 6.63
N LEU A 78 -3.94 -11.70 7.84
CA LEU A 78 -3.04 -11.85 8.99
C LEU A 78 -2.65 -13.31 9.23
N ALA A 79 -3.60 -14.22 9.10
CA ALA A 79 -3.34 -15.64 9.34
C ALA A 79 -2.44 -16.25 8.27
N ALA A 80 -2.54 -15.77 7.03
CA ALA A 80 -1.74 -16.30 5.94
C ALA A 80 -0.30 -15.79 5.96
N GLY A 81 -0.10 -14.56 6.41
CA GLY A 81 1.22 -13.94 6.49
C GLY A 81 1.76 -13.45 5.17
N VAL A 82 1.77 -14.27 4.14
CA VAL A 82 2.28 -13.93 2.82
C VAL A 82 1.26 -14.41 1.79
N LEU A 83 0.85 -13.51 0.90
CA LEU A 83 -0.15 -13.83 -0.12
C LEU A 83 0.22 -13.21 -1.46
N LYS A 84 -0.34 -13.78 -2.50
CA LYS A 84 -0.28 -13.21 -3.84
C LYS A 84 -1.47 -12.27 -3.98
N LEU A 85 -1.20 -10.96 -3.99
CA LEU A 85 -2.22 -9.93 -4.05
C LEU A 85 -2.09 -9.15 -5.35
N GLN A 86 -3.17 -8.48 -5.74
CA GLN A 86 -3.15 -7.58 -6.88
C GLN A 86 -2.75 -6.20 -6.42
N VAL A 87 -1.84 -5.54 -7.15
CA VAL A 87 -1.30 -4.24 -6.79
C VAL A 87 -1.48 -3.30 -7.97
N GLU A 88 -2.03 -2.14 -7.70
CA GLU A 88 -2.33 -1.14 -8.70
C GLU A 88 -1.79 0.21 -8.24
N ILE A 89 -0.98 0.87 -9.08
CA ILE A 89 -0.47 2.19 -8.73
C ILE A 89 -1.56 3.22 -9.00
N ILE A 90 -1.82 4.07 -8.01
CA ILE A 90 -2.75 5.18 -8.17
C ILE A 90 -1.93 6.43 -8.44
N PHE A 91 -2.09 6.99 -9.64
CA PHE A 91 -1.34 8.18 -10.02
C PHE A 91 -2.02 9.43 -9.48
N PRO A 92 -1.22 10.45 -9.10
CA PRO A 92 -1.79 11.68 -8.53
C PRO A 92 -2.85 12.34 -9.41
N GLU A 93 -2.70 12.30 -10.74
CA GLU A 93 -3.68 12.88 -11.63
C GLU A 93 -5.03 12.20 -11.51
N GLN A 94 -5.06 10.90 -11.30
CA GLN A 94 -6.30 10.16 -11.14
C GLN A 94 -7.02 10.58 -9.86
N VAL A 95 -6.25 10.76 -8.80
CA VAL A 95 -6.82 11.20 -7.53
C VAL A 95 -7.38 12.62 -7.67
N ALA A 96 -6.65 13.48 -8.32
CA ALA A 96 -7.06 14.88 -8.48
C ALA A 96 -8.32 15.01 -9.34
N LYS A 97 -8.51 14.12 -10.30
CA LYS A 97 -9.64 14.20 -11.21
C LYS A 97 -10.93 13.64 -10.64
N GLU A 98 -10.84 12.81 -9.66
CA GLU A 98 -12.02 12.11 -9.14
C GLU A 98 -13.12 13.05 -8.65
N PRO A 99 -12.82 14.06 -7.87
CA PRO A 99 -13.89 14.94 -7.40
C PRO A 99 -14.53 15.75 -8.51
N VAL A 100 -13.85 15.93 -9.61
CA VAL A 100 -14.39 16.68 -10.73
C VAL A 100 -15.48 15.92 -11.40
N ALA A 101 -15.39 14.73 -11.40
CA ALA A 101 -16.37 13.90 -12.05
C ALA A 101 -17.03 14.62 -13.12
N SER A 102 -16.87 15.16 -13.12
CA SER A 102 -17.17 15.87 -13.89
C SER A 102 -16.65 16.41 -14.80
N SER A 103 -16.53 16.60 -14.69
CA SER A 103 -16.08 17.14 -15.62
C SER A 103 -15.47 17.39 -16.25
N GLU A 104 -15.46 17.37 -16.30
CA GLU A 104 -14.77 17.68 -17.15
C GLU A 104 -14.41 17.70 -17.65
N GLU A 105 -14.57 17.40 -17.55
CA GLU A 105 -14.06 17.48 -18.29
C GLU A 105 -13.81 17.52 -18.68
N SER A 106 -14.19 17.38 -18.49
CA SER A 106 -13.74 17.49 -19.12
C SER A 106 -13.24 17.53 -19.35
N ASN A 107 -13.50 17.43 -19.35
CA ASN A 107 -12.83 17.50 -19.71
C ASN A 107 -12.35 17.51 -19.76
N ARG A 108 -12.51 17.36 -19.68
CA ARG A 108 -11.88 17.26 -19.83
C ARG A 108 -11.48 17.29 -20.07
N SER A 109 -11.79 17.34 -19.98
CA SER A 109 -11.17 17.23 -20.28
C SER A 109 -10.82 17.12 -20.37
#